data_566526731d54d3b89fb447e293f1228e
#
_entry.id   566526731d54d3b89fb447e293f1228e
#
_cell.length_a   1.000
_cell.length_b   1.000
_cell.length_c   1.000
_cell.angle_alpha   90.00
_cell.angle_beta   90.00
_cell.angle_gamma   90.00
#
_symmetry.space_group_name_H-M   'P 1'
#
loop_
_entity.id
_entity.type
_entity.pdbx_description
1 polymer ?
#
loop_
_entity_poly.entity_id
_entity_poly.type
_entity_poly.pdbx_seq_one_letter_code
_entity_poly.pdbx_strand_id
1 'polypeptide(L)'
;MGACTSTCFLVEDSIIKPNLNIIIMESENINDDLKITNQAYQKVKLLGTGSYGKVYLIKSLQTQKEYALKETLITKNKEMFLYFSMNEINILSKLNNPYIISLKCAFKTQIDEETEKLNIIMEYVDNGDLNQLINKYKDDEKFFEEKRLLNWLFQICLSLLYLKENEIIHRDIKPSNIFLLKDDTIKLADFGISKKVSKEDSMFIGTPVYTSPEIISKKDYSYKADIWSLGVTFLQLIFLRLPFLGEDHETLYNNIIHKILNPKILNKDKTGYNEDIIKNYSKEFIDLIDKMVSVNPDDRPSVKEILNKAIIKTRMELYLKENNFDENEIINTFYYLFIYIIISY
;
A
#
# COMPACT_ATOMS: atom_id res chain seq x y z
N MET A 1 -0.76 43.56 8.61
CA MET A 1 -0.15 42.84 7.46
C MET A 1 0.88 41.88 8.04
N GLY A 2 0.48 40.67 8.38
CA GLY A 2 1.36 39.60 8.86
C GLY A 2 1.54 38.60 7.74
N ALA A 3 2.74 38.57 7.16
CA ALA A 3 3.11 37.58 6.18
C ALA A 3 3.14 36.21 6.84
N CYS A 4 2.23 35.32 6.44
CA CYS A 4 2.26 33.92 6.82
C CYS A 4 3.32 33.25 5.94
N THR A 5 4.52 33.04 6.49
CA THR A 5 5.58 32.29 5.82
C THR A 5 5.22 30.80 5.85
N SER A 6 4.57 30.32 4.78
CA SER A 6 4.48 28.89 4.51
C SER A 6 5.86 28.40 4.09
N THR A 7 6.44 27.56 4.92
CA THR A 7 7.76 26.98 4.69
C THR A 7 7.61 25.64 4.00
N CYS A 8 8.09 25.49 2.77
CA CYS A 8 8.14 24.25 1.96
C CYS A 8 9.39 23.42 2.29
N PHE A 9 9.39 22.09 2.12
CA PHE A 9 10.46 21.17 2.52
C PHE A 9 11.30 20.64 1.34
N LEU A 10 12.62 20.82 1.39
CA LEU A 10 13.59 20.12 0.53
C LEU A 10 14.22 18.96 1.30
N VAL A 11 14.31 17.80 0.70
CA VAL A 11 14.93 16.62 1.31
C VAL A 11 16.30 16.40 0.66
N GLU A 12 17.37 16.65 1.39
CA GLU A 12 18.72 16.22 1.02
C GLU A 12 19.06 14.86 1.67
N ASP A 13 19.83 14.04 0.95
CA ASP A 13 20.26 12.69 1.32
C ASP A 13 21.24 12.70 2.50
N SER A 14 20.79 12.91 3.72
CA SER A 14 21.53 12.58 4.95
C SER A 14 20.65 12.73 6.17
N ILE A 15 20.67 11.72 7.02
CA ILE A 15 20.17 11.64 8.41
C ILE A 15 19.42 12.89 8.85
N ILE A 16 18.09 12.83 8.84
CA ILE A 16 17.22 13.93 9.24
C ILE A 16 17.50 14.27 10.71
N LYS A 17 18.40 15.22 10.96
CA LYS A 17 18.44 15.91 12.24
C LYS A 17 17.23 16.85 12.28
N PRO A 18 16.48 16.89 13.39
CA PRO A 18 15.31 17.74 13.53
C PRO A 18 15.68 19.21 13.81
N ASN A 19 16.22 19.89 12.82
CA ASN A 19 16.41 21.34 12.79
C ASN A 19 16.10 21.81 11.36
N LEU A 20 15.11 22.10 11.05
CA LEU A 20 13.81 22.67 10.97
C LEU A 20 13.63 24.00 10.30
N ASN A 21 13.86 24.01 9.02
CA ASN A 21 13.06 24.79 8.09
C ASN A 21 12.77 23.86 6.94
N ILE A 22 11.69 23.14 7.05
CA ILE A 22 11.35 22.10 6.07
C ILE A 22 10.50 22.78 5.00
N ILE A 23 11.05 22.87 3.81
CA ILE A 23 10.41 23.36 2.60
C ILE A 23 9.85 22.15 1.87
N ILE A 24 8.60 22.21 1.47
CA ILE A 24 7.98 21.14 0.70
C ILE A 24 8.28 21.33 -0.74
N MET A 25 8.78 20.26 -1.37
CA MET A 25 8.80 20.18 -2.81
C MET A 25 7.37 20.06 -3.32
N GLU A 26 6.98 21.02 -4.09
CA GLU A 26 6.01 20.82 -5.13
C GLU A 26 6.61 19.78 -6.08
N SER A 27 5.93 18.65 -6.35
CA SER A 27 6.36 17.77 -7.44
C SER A 27 6.39 18.63 -8.74
N GLU A 28 7.36 18.43 -9.60
CA GLU A 28 7.58 19.24 -10.82
C GLU A 28 6.37 19.33 -11.78
N ASN A 29 5.25 18.66 -11.46
CA ASN A 29 3.98 18.66 -12.17
C ASN A 29 2.81 19.26 -11.40
N ILE A 30 3.05 20.10 -10.38
CA ILE A 30 1.97 20.84 -9.76
C ILE A 30 1.61 22.01 -10.69
N ASN A 31 0.54 21.82 -11.47
CA ASN A 31 -0.22 22.96 -11.99
C ASN A 31 -0.44 23.97 -10.85
N ASP A 32 -0.39 25.26 -11.15
CA ASP A 32 -0.60 26.40 -10.23
C ASP A 32 -1.83 26.31 -9.30
N ASP A 33 -2.61 25.23 -9.44
CA ASP A 33 -3.85 24.91 -8.72
C ASP A 33 -3.69 24.65 -7.22
N LEU A 34 -2.46 24.47 -6.72
CA LEU A 34 -2.21 24.01 -5.35
C LEU A 34 -1.19 24.89 -4.58
N LYS A 35 -1.27 26.22 -4.71
CA LYS A 35 -0.73 27.10 -3.66
C LYS A 35 -1.61 26.96 -2.40
N ILE A 36 -1.57 25.74 -1.80
CA ILE A 36 -2.41 25.39 -0.68
C ILE A 36 -1.82 25.95 0.60
N THR A 37 -2.27 27.13 0.93
CA THR A 37 -2.23 27.64 2.30
C THR A 37 -3.46 27.11 3.06
N ASN A 38 -3.45 27.13 4.40
CA ASN A 38 -4.59 26.76 5.25
C ASN A 38 -5.96 27.38 4.86
N GLN A 39 -5.98 28.35 3.97
CA GLN A 39 -7.16 29.05 3.48
C GLN A 39 -7.66 28.55 2.12
N ALA A 40 -6.94 27.61 1.48
CA ALA A 40 -7.21 27.21 0.10
C ALA A 40 -8.11 25.98 0.00
N TYR A 41 -8.52 25.34 1.09
CA TYR A 41 -9.40 24.17 1.08
C TYR A 41 -10.43 24.17 2.20
N GLN A 42 -11.54 23.48 1.96
CA GLN A 42 -12.58 23.19 2.96
C GLN A 42 -12.47 21.72 3.39
N LYS A 43 -12.49 21.43 4.70
CA LYS A 43 -12.71 20.09 5.21
C LYS A 43 -14.17 19.69 5.01
N VAL A 44 -14.39 18.55 4.33
CA VAL A 44 -15.72 18.05 4.01
C VAL A 44 -16.19 17.04 5.05
N LYS A 45 -15.37 16.00 5.31
CA LYS A 45 -15.68 14.95 6.29
C LYS A 45 -14.43 14.24 6.78
N LEU A 46 -14.53 13.62 7.96
CA LEU A 46 -13.52 12.69 8.46
C LEU A 46 -13.63 11.37 7.68
N LEU A 47 -12.53 10.90 7.08
CA LEU A 47 -12.45 9.63 6.38
C LEU A 47 -12.02 8.49 7.31
N GLY A 48 -11.14 8.79 8.29
CA GLY A 48 -10.66 7.80 9.24
C GLY A 48 -9.74 8.38 10.30
N THR A 49 -9.50 7.60 11.34
CA THR A 49 -8.51 7.88 12.40
C THR A 49 -7.57 6.70 12.47
N GLY A 50 -6.31 6.93 12.16
CA GLY A 50 -5.25 5.93 12.24
C GLY A 50 -4.31 6.17 13.43
N SER A 51 -3.31 5.28 13.58
CA SER A 51 -2.29 5.37 14.64
C SER A 51 -1.49 6.67 14.58
N TYR A 52 -1.32 7.24 13.40
CA TYR A 52 -0.47 8.40 13.14
C TYR A 52 -1.25 9.71 12.97
N GLY A 53 -2.58 9.70 13.05
CA GLY A 53 -3.37 10.92 12.92
C GLY A 53 -4.76 10.72 12.34
N LYS A 54 -5.36 11.82 11.90
CA LYS A 54 -6.70 11.84 11.30
C LYS A 54 -6.62 12.12 9.81
N VAL A 55 -7.45 11.44 9.02
CA VAL A 55 -7.54 11.65 7.58
C VAL A 55 -8.90 12.28 7.25
N TYR A 56 -8.88 13.38 6.53
CA TYR A 56 -10.09 14.11 6.12
C TYR A 56 -10.21 14.15 4.59
N LEU A 57 -11.43 14.07 4.10
CA LEU A 57 -11.74 14.55 2.77
C LEU A 57 -11.70 16.08 2.80
N ILE A 58 -10.92 16.66 1.91
CA ILE A 58 -10.87 18.11 1.68
C ILE A 58 -11.24 18.42 0.24
N LYS A 59 -11.75 19.64 0.03
CA LYS A 59 -12.10 20.15 -1.28
C LYS A 59 -11.38 21.47 -1.52
N SER A 60 -10.64 21.58 -2.62
CA SER A 60 -10.01 22.84 -3.02
C SER A 60 -11.07 23.90 -3.28
N LEU A 61 -10.93 25.07 -2.70
CA LEU A 61 -11.85 26.19 -2.95
C LEU A 61 -11.70 26.78 -4.34
N GLN A 62 -10.52 26.65 -4.94
CA GLN A 62 -10.22 27.17 -6.26
C GLN A 62 -10.67 26.22 -7.37
N THR A 63 -10.27 24.93 -7.30
CA THR A 63 -10.50 23.96 -8.38
C THR A 63 -11.69 23.06 -8.17
N GLN A 64 -12.27 23.07 -6.95
CA GLN A 64 -13.35 22.17 -6.53
C GLN A 64 -12.95 20.68 -6.54
N LYS A 65 -11.68 20.34 -6.79
CA LYS A 65 -11.16 18.96 -6.73
C LYS A 65 -11.08 18.47 -5.28
N GLU A 66 -11.27 17.17 -5.11
CA GLU A 66 -11.23 16.49 -3.83
C GLU A 66 -9.86 15.84 -3.59
N TYR A 67 -9.40 15.86 -2.34
CA TYR A 67 -8.12 15.30 -1.88
C TYR A 67 -8.28 14.65 -0.51
N ALA A 68 -7.34 13.80 -0.14
CA ALA A 68 -7.21 13.27 1.22
C ALA A 68 -6.16 14.09 1.98
N LEU A 69 -6.53 14.61 3.16
CA LEU A 69 -5.64 15.32 4.08
C LEU A 69 -5.38 14.45 5.30
N LYS A 70 -4.14 13.98 5.48
CA LYS A 70 -3.67 13.31 6.70
C LYS A 70 -3.05 14.35 7.63
N GLU A 71 -3.61 14.50 8.83
CA GLU A 71 -3.12 15.41 9.87
C GLU A 71 -2.46 14.61 11.00
N THR A 72 -1.19 14.88 11.27
CA THR A 72 -0.43 14.30 12.39
C THR A 72 -0.04 15.41 13.36
N LEU A 73 -0.43 15.27 14.63
CA LEU A 73 0.00 16.20 15.69
C LEU A 73 1.44 15.89 16.10
N ILE A 74 2.27 16.92 16.07
CA ILE A 74 3.67 16.89 16.50
C ILE A 74 3.74 17.57 17.86
N THR A 75 4.07 16.78 18.87
CA THR A 75 4.38 17.26 20.24
C THR A 75 5.71 16.68 20.68
N LYS A 76 6.37 17.25 21.68
CA LYS A 76 7.68 16.82 22.21
C LYS A 76 7.77 15.30 22.50
N ASN A 77 6.64 14.62 22.74
CA ASN A 77 6.60 13.19 23.08
C ASN A 77 6.20 12.29 21.89
N LYS A 78 6.11 12.81 20.66
CA LYS A 78 5.64 12.08 19.47
C LYS A 78 6.66 12.06 18.32
N GLU A 79 7.94 12.06 18.63
CA GLU A 79 9.02 12.06 17.63
C GLU A 79 8.93 10.88 16.65
N MET A 80 8.50 9.71 17.12
CA MET A 80 8.31 8.53 16.27
C MET A 80 7.22 8.74 15.19
N PHE A 81 6.11 9.40 15.53
CA PHE A 81 5.05 9.71 14.58
C PHE A 81 5.51 10.71 13.51
N LEU A 82 6.30 11.70 13.95
CA LEU A 82 6.94 12.62 13.01
C LEU A 82 7.88 11.88 12.07
N TYR A 83 8.72 10.98 12.59
CA TYR A 83 9.64 10.18 11.78
C TYR A 83 8.88 9.39 10.70
N PHE A 84 7.82 8.66 11.03
CA PHE A 84 7.04 7.89 10.05
C PHE A 84 6.34 8.78 9.02
N SER A 85 5.77 9.90 9.46
CA SER A 85 5.12 10.84 8.54
C SER A 85 6.12 11.51 7.59
N MET A 86 7.32 11.84 8.07
CA MET A 86 8.39 12.39 7.24
C MET A 86 8.94 11.35 6.26
N ASN A 87 9.06 10.08 6.70
CA ASN A 87 9.44 8.98 5.84
C ASN A 87 8.43 8.78 4.71
N GLU A 88 7.13 8.81 5.01
CA GLU A 88 6.06 8.73 4.02
C GLU A 88 6.17 9.85 2.98
N ILE A 89 6.37 11.11 3.40
CA ILE A 89 6.58 12.25 2.51
C ILE A 89 7.81 12.02 1.62
N ASN A 90 8.96 11.67 2.23
CA ASN A 90 10.21 11.49 1.50
C ASN A 90 10.12 10.38 0.43
N ILE A 91 9.41 9.31 0.73
CA ILE A 91 9.20 8.22 -0.22
C ILE A 91 8.22 8.65 -1.31
N LEU A 92 7.02 9.09 -0.93
CA LEU A 92 5.97 9.44 -1.89
C LEU A 92 6.35 10.59 -2.81
N SER A 93 7.18 11.55 -2.36
CA SER A 93 7.65 12.67 -3.19
C SER A 93 8.51 12.23 -4.40
N LYS A 94 9.10 11.03 -4.33
CA LYS A 94 9.97 10.46 -5.36
C LYS A 94 9.27 9.43 -6.24
N LEU A 95 8.04 9.03 -5.90
CA LEU A 95 7.30 7.99 -6.60
C LEU A 95 6.28 8.60 -7.56
N ASN A 96 6.28 8.07 -8.78
CA ASN A 96 5.27 8.36 -9.79
C ASN A 96 4.84 7.05 -10.45
N ASN A 97 3.72 6.49 -10.00
CA ASN A 97 3.22 5.22 -10.50
C ASN A 97 1.68 5.21 -10.42
N PRO A 98 0.95 4.76 -11.45
CA PRO A 98 -0.52 4.80 -11.50
C PRO A 98 -1.19 3.97 -10.39
N TYR A 99 -0.50 2.97 -9.85
CA TYR A 99 -1.00 2.08 -8.79
C TYR A 99 -0.49 2.43 -7.39
N ILE A 100 0.17 3.58 -7.23
CA ILE A 100 0.62 4.10 -5.93
C ILE A 100 -0.08 5.42 -5.68
N ILE A 101 -0.48 5.66 -4.42
CA ILE A 101 -1.10 6.93 -4.00
C ILE A 101 -0.15 8.10 -4.28
N SER A 102 -0.63 9.16 -4.93
CA SER A 102 0.22 10.31 -5.24
C SER A 102 0.19 11.36 -4.14
N LEU A 103 1.36 11.78 -3.67
CA LEU A 103 1.52 12.96 -2.83
C LEU A 103 1.23 14.21 -3.66
N LYS A 104 0.47 15.16 -3.11
CA LYS A 104 0.20 16.46 -3.72
C LYS A 104 1.05 17.55 -3.06
N CYS A 105 0.97 17.65 -1.76
CA CYS A 105 1.87 18.50 -0.98
C CYS A 105 1.87 18.08 0.49
N ALA A 106 2.83 18.57 1.26
CA ALA A 106 2.84 18.44 2.70
C ALA A 106 3.35 19.75 3.32
N PHE A 107 2.83 20.16 4.49
CA PHE A 107 3.21 21.40 5.18
C PHE A 107 2.94 21.32 6.67
N LYS A 108 3.65 22.13 7.45
CA LYS A 108 3.40 22.29 8.87
C LYS A 108 2.48 23.47 9.16
N THR A 109 1.71 23.34 10.22
CA THR A 109 0.88 24.42 10.77
C THR A 109 1.14 24.53 12.26
N GLN A 110 1.45 25.71 12.75
CA GLN A 110 1.54 25.98 14.17
C GLN A 110 0.13 26.01 14.78
N ILE A 111 -0.09 25.30 15.87
CA ILE A 111 -1.34 25.33 16.63
C ILE A 111 -1.18 26.21 17.85
N ASP A 112 -0.11 26.00 18.64
CA ASP A 112 0.29 26.78 19.81
C ASP A 112 1.81 26.77 19.95
N GLU A 113 2.38 27.32 21.04
CA GLU A 113 3.83 27.43 21.23
C GLU A 113 4.56 26.08 21.28
N GLU A 114 3.88 24.98 21.63
CA GLU A 114 4.48 23.67 21.81
C GLU A 114 3.96 22.61 20.82
N THR A 115 2.91 22.93 20.07
CA THR A 115 2.21 21.95 19.20
C THR A 115 2.21 22.42 17.76
N GLU A 116 2.82 21.63 16.90
CA GLU A 116 2.70 21.75 15.44
C GLU A 116 1.80 20.64 14.90
N LYS A 117 1.31 20.85 13.71
CA LYS A 117 0.58 19.84 12.94
C LYS A 117 1.22 19.68 11.57
N LEU A 118 1.59 18.44 11.23
CA LEU A 118 2.02 18.06 9.90
C LEU A 118 0.79 17.66 9.08
N ASN A 119 0.65 18.30 7.95
CA ASN A 119 -0.44 18.10 6.99
C ASN A 119 0.13 17.45 5.73
N ILE A 120 -0.38 16.31 5.31
CA ILE A 120 0.00 15.61 4.10
C ILE A 120 -1.24 15.53 3.20
N ILE A 121 -1.19 16.17 2.03
CA ILE A 121 -2.27 16.13 1.05
C ILE A 121 -1.92 15.15 -0.05
N MET A 122 -2.80 14.21 -0.29
CA MET A 122 -2.67 13.14 -1.27
C MET A 122 -3.88 13.11 -2.20
N GLU A 123 -3.78 12.37 -3.30
CA GLU A 123 -4.97 12.08 -4.11
C GLU A 123 -6.05 11.41 -3.25
N TYR A 124 -7.29 11.73 -3.53
CA TYR A 124 -8.44 11.09 -2.89
C TYR A 124 -8.89 9.89 -3.73
N VAL A 125 -9.04 8.75 -3.08
CA VAL A 125 -9.53 7.50 -3.68
C VAL A 125 -10.93 7.25 -3.13
N ASP A 126 -11.92 7.21 -4.00
CA ASP A 126 -13.32 7.43 -3.65
C ASP A 126 -14.16 6.16 -3.43
N ASN A 127 -13.57 4.97 -3.62
CA ASN A 127 -14.29 3.68 -3.50
C ASN A 127 -13.82 2.83 -2.30
N GLY A 128 -13.17 3.47 -1.31
CA GLY A 128 -12.72 2.83 -0.08
C GLY A 128 -11.50 1.90 -0.27
N ASP A 129 -11.27 1.01 0.70
CA ASP A 129 -10.16 0.06 0.72
C ASP A 129 -10.66 -1.39 0.61
N LEU A 130 -9.72 -2.32 0.32
CA LEU A 130 -10.05 -3.73 0.19
C LEU A 130 -10.58 -4.37 1.49
N ASN A 131 -10.23 -3.83 2.67
CA ASN A 131 -10.75 -4.36 3.93
C ASN A 131 -12.23 -4.05 4.12
N GLN A 132 -12.66 -2.84 3.74
CA GLN A 132 -14.07 -2.46 3.72
C GLN A 132 -14.85 -3.33 2.73
N LEU A 133 -14.25 -3.61 1.57
CA LEU A 133 -14.87 -4.45 0.56
C LEU A 133 -14.95 -5.93 0.99
N ILE A 134 -13.94 -6.46 1.68
CA ILE A 134 -13.97 -7.81 2.29
C ILE A 134 -15.15 -7.92 3.26
N ASN A 135 -15.33 -6.93 4.15
CA ASN A 135 -16.43 -6.94 5.11
C ASN A 135 -17.78 -6.92 4.41
N LYS A 136 -17.96 -6.08 3.39
CA LYS A 136 -19.17 -6.06 2.59
C LYS A 136 -19.47 -7.40 1.91
N TYR A 137 -18.47 -8.03 1.29
CA TYR A 137 -18.64 -9.33 0.61
C TYR A 137 -18.96 -10.45 1.60
N LYS A 138 -18.39 -10.38 2.81
CA LYS A 138 -18.67 -11.30 3.92
C LYS A 138 -20.12 -11.14 4.40
N ASP A 139 -20.62 -9.91 4.54
CA ASP A 139 -22.00 -9.63 4.95
C ASP A 139 -23.01 -10.02 3.86
N ASP A 140 -22.63 -9.86 2.60
CA ASP A 140 -23.43 -10.26 1.42
C ASP A 140 -23.35 -11.77 1.13
N GLU A 141 -22.54 -12.55 1.83
CA GLU A 141 -22.23 -13.98 1.58
C GLU A 141 -21.75 -14.27 0.15
N LYS A 142 -20.96 -13.35 -0.44
CA LYS A 142 -20.42 -13.44 -1.81
C LYS A 142 -18.93 -13.63 -1.79
N PHE A 143 -18.39 -14.23 -2.85
CA PHE A 143 -16.95 -14.34 -3.09
C PHE A 143 -16.53 -13.47 -4.26
N PHE A 144 -15.27 -13.05 -4.27
CA PHE A 144 -14.70 -12.31 -5.39
C PHE A 144 -14.52 -13.23 -6.61
N GLU A 145 -14.78 -12.71 -7.79
CA GLU A 145 -14.45 -13.40 -9.04
C GLU A 145 -12.92 -13.45 -9.23
N GLU A 146 -12.39 -14.58 -9.72
CA GLU A 146 -10.96 -14.76 -9.99
C GLU A 146 -10.41 -13.67 -10.91
N LYS A 147 -11.17 -13.33 -11.97
CA LYS A 147 -10.82 -12.26 -12.91
C LYS A 147 -10.48 -10.96 -12.18
N ARG A 148 -11.28 -10.58 -11.18
CA ARG A 148 -11.10 -9.37 -10.40
C ARG A 148 -9.87 -9.45 -9.50
N LEU A 149 -9.68 -10.58 -8.84
CA LEU A 149 -8.50 -10.84 -8.02
C LEU A 149 -7.22 -10.80 -8.84
N LEU A 150 -7.22 -11.39 -10.04
CA LEU A 150 -6.09 -11.35 -10.96
C LEU A 150 -5.76 -9.92 -11.41
N ASN A 151 -6.79 -9.08 -11.67
CA ASN A 151 -6.59 -7.66 -11.98
C ASN A 151 -5.86 -6.93 -10.84
N TRP A 152 -6.30 -7.11 -9.61
CA TRP A 152 -5.65 -6.49 -8.46
C TRP A 152 -4.24 -7.06 -8.23
N LEU A 153 -4.06 -8.38 -8.41
CA LEU A 153 -2.76 -9.02 -8.21
C LEU A 153 -1.70 -8.43 -9.13
N PHE A 154 -1.97 -8.34 -10.44
CA PHE A 154 -0.95 -7.80 -11.35
C PHE A 154 -0.70 -6.31 -11.11
N GLN A 155 -1.73 -5.49 -10.80
CA GLN A 155 -1.58 -4.06 -10.52
C GLN A 155 -0.71 -3.84 -9.27
N ILE A 156 -0.94 -4.62 -8.19
CA ILE A 156 -0.09 -4.57 -7.00
C ILE A 156 1.33 -5.06 -7.32
N CYS A 157 1.47 -6.12 -8.12
CA CYS A 157 2.79 -6.59 -8.53
C CYS A 157 3.55 -5.56 -9.36
N LEU A 158 2.88 -4.76 -10.21
CA LEU A 158 3.51 -3.65 -10.93
C LEU A 158 3.98 -2.54 -9.99
N SER A 159 3.19 -2.19 -8.96
CA SER A 159 3.64 -1.24 -7.95
C SER A 159 4.82 -1.77 -7.13
N LEU A 160 4.81 -3.06 -6.75
CA LEU A 160 5.93 -3.68 -6.02
C LEU A 160 7.20 -3.81 -6.87
N LEU A 161 7.06 -4.05 -8.19
CA LEU A 161 8.19 -4.03 -9.11
C LEU A 161 8.82 -2.64 -9.17
N TYR A 162 7.99 -1.61 -9.32
CA TYR A 162 8.44 -0.22 -9.32
C TYR A 162 9.12 0.16 -8.00
N LEU A 163 8.58 -0.23 -6.85
CA LEU A 163 9.20 0.00 -5.55
C LEU A 163 10.55 -0.71 -5.45
N LYS A 164 10.66 -1.96 -5.92
CA LYS A 164 11.92 -2.72 -5.93
C LYS A 164 13.00 -2.03 -6.77
N GLU A 165 12.64 -1.49 -7.93
CA GLU A 165 13.58 -0.76 -8.79
C GLU A 165 14.05 0.58 -8.18
N ASN A 166 13.25 1.15 -7.26
CA ASN A 166 13.61 2.30 -6.44
C ASN A 166 14.23 1.92 -5.08
N GLU A 167 14.59 0.63 -4.89
CA GLU A 167 15.19 0.11 -3.66
C GLU A 167 14.31 0.26 -2.41
N ILE A 168 12.98 0.25 -2.57
CA ILE A 168 12.02 0.42 -1.49
C ILE A 168 11.30 -0.91 -1.20
N ILE A 169 11.19 -1.28 0.09
CA ILE A 169 10.32 -2.34 0.61
C ILE A 169 9.17 -1.65 1.33
N HIS A 170 7.93 -2.06 1.03
CA HIS A 170 6.72 -1.45 1.58
C HIS A 170 6.51 -1.78 3.06
N ARG A 171 6.61 -3.04 3.45
CA ARG A 171 6.52 -3.61 4.82
C ARG A 171 5.13 -3.60 5.48
N ASP A 172 4.11 -3.01 4.86
CA ASP A 172 2.74 -3.02 5.38
C ASP A 172 1.68 -3.27 4.29
N ILE A 173 1.93 -4.26 3.43
CA ILE A 173 0.94 -4.71 2.45
C ILE A 173 -0.20 -5.41 3.19
N LYS A 174 -1.41 -4.86 3.09
CA LYS A 174 -2.63 -5.38 3.71
C LYS A 174 -3.87 -4.76 3.05
N PRO A 175 -5.07 -5.37 3.19
CA PRO A 175 -6.27 -4.85 2.54
C PRO A 175 -6.61 -3.39 2.86
N SER A 176 -6.36 -2.92 4.08
CA SER A 176 -6.66 -1.53 4.46
C SER A 176 -5.70 -0.49 3.87
N ASN A 177 -4.57 -0.92 3.29
CA ASN A 177 -3.61 -0.05 2.62
C ASN A 177 -3.70 -0.14 1.09
N ILE A 178 -4.68 -0.87 0.56
CA ILE A 178 -4.97 -0.98 -0.87
C ILE A 178 -6.35 -0.40 -1.12
N PHE A 179 -6.38 0.79 -1.69
CA PHE A 179 -7.60 1.51 -2.01
C PHE A 179 -8.07 1.20 -3.43
N LEU A 180 -9.34 1.49 -3.71
CA LEU A 180 -9.98 1.26 -5.00
C LEU A 180 -10.53 2.54 -5.59
N LEU A 181 -10.27 2.78 -6.86
CA LEU A 181 -10.99 3.74 -7.67
C LEU A 181 -12.32 3.13 -8.16
N LYS A 182 -13.23 3.97 -8.68
CA LYS A 182 -14.53 3.53 -9.22
C LYS A 182 -14.43 2.57 -10.40
N ASP A 183 -13.36 2.67 -11.17
CA ASP A 183 -13.04 1.79 -12.29
C ASP A 183 -12.36 0.48 -11.87
N ASP A 184 -12.32 0.21 -10.56
CA ASP A 184 -11.69 -0.96 -9.94
C ASP A 184 -10.15 -0.99 -10.01
N THR A 185 -9.51 0.14 -10.36
CA THR A 185 -8.06 0.31 -10.30
C THR A 185 -7.62 0.44 -8.84
N ILE A 186 -6.51 -0.23 -8.47
CA ILE A 186 -5.97 -0.16 -7.11
C ILE A 186 -5.05 1.07 -6.93
N LYS A 187 -4.95 1.51 -5.68
CA LYS A 187 -3.95 2.47 -5.21
C LYS A 187 -3.32 1.97 -3.91
N LEU A 188 -2.03 1.61 -3.98
CA LEU A 188 -1.25 1.24 -2.80
C LEU A 188 -0.87 2.48 -2.01
N ALA A 189 -1.09 2.47 -0.70
CA ALA A 189 -0.91 3.61 0.21
C ALA A 189 -0.23 3.21 1.52
N ASP A 190 0.06 4.20 2.37
CA ASP A 190 0.70 4.11 3.68
C ASP A 190 2.17 3.65 3.63
N PHE A 191 3.04 4.58 3.27
CA PHE A 191 4.49 4.39 3.18
C PHE A 191 5.23 4.78 4.46
N GLY A 192 4.53 5.03 5.55
CA GLY A 192 5.10 5.50 6.83
C GLY A 192 6.19 4.59 7.37
N ILE A 193 6.04 3.28 7.23
CA ILE A 193 7.02 2.29 7.66
C ILE A 193 7.84 1.68 6.52
N SER A 194 7.65 2.13 5.30
CA SER A 194 8.43 1.68 4.15
C SER A 194 9.89 2.11 4.29
N LYS A 195 10.81 1.38 3.67
CA LYS A 195 12.25 1.62 3.84
C LYS A 195 13.05 1.34 2.57
N LYS A 196 14.12 2.11 2.36
CA LYS A 196 15.21 1.70 1.45
C LYS A 196 15.92 0.48 2.01
N VAL A 197 16.30 -0.46 1.15
CA VAL A 197 17.00 -1.70 1.53
C VAL A 197 18.33 -1.35 2.22
N SER A 198 18.46 -1.69 3.50
CA SER A 198 19.69 -1.53 4.27
C SER A 198 19.85 -2.67 5.29
N LYS A 199 21.11 -3.00 5.67
CA LYS A 199 21.40 -4.13 6.55
C LYS A 199 21.14 -3.89 8.05
N GLU A 200 20.68 -2.71 8.47
CA GLU A 200 20.80 -2.28 9.87
C GLU A 200 19.51 -2.22 10.70
N ASP A 201 18.38 -2.77 10.27
CA ASP A 201 17.13 -2.64 11.03
C ASP A 201 16.51 -3.95 11.49
N SER A 202 16.55 -4.12 12.82
CA SER A 202 15.83 -5.15 13.56
C SER A 202 14.49 -4.68 14.17
N MET A 203 13.98 -3.49 13.79
CA MET A 203 12.76 -2.95 14.39
C MET A 203 11.53 -3.65 13.81
N PHE A 204 10.80 -4.36 14.67
CA PHE A 204 9.52 -4.99 14.34
C PHE A 204 8.46 -3.89 14.14
N ILE A 205 8.11 -3.63 12.90
CA ILE A 205 7.10 -2.63 12.52
C ILE A 205 6.19 -3.25 11.46
N GLY A 206 4.89 -3.02 11.56
CA GLY A 206 3.89 -3.51 10.61
C GLY A 206 2.67 -4.08 11.32
N THR A 207 1.74 -4.61 10.53
CA THR A 207 0.52 -5.23 11.05
C THR A 207 0.79 -6.73 11.26
N PRO A 208 0.75 -7.22 12.52
CA PRO A 208 1.27 -8.55 12.91
C PRO A 208 0.84 -9.70 12.01
N VAL A 209 -0.44 -9.80 11.65
CA VAL A 209 -1.00 -10.92 10.86
C VAL A 209 -0.46 -11.02 9.44
N TYR A 210 0.05 -9.92 8.86
CA TYR A 210 0.62 -9.88 7.50
C TYR A 210 2.15 -9.91 7.51
N THR A 211 2.78 -9.87 8.69
CA THR A 211 4.23 -9.85 8.82
C THR A 211 4.83 -11.21 8.48
N SER A 212 5.90 -11.21 7.70
CA SER A 212 6.55 -12.44 7.23
C SER A 212 7.33 -13.16 8.34
N PRO A 213 7.49 -14.50 8.25
CA PRO A 213 8.18 -15.31 9.26
C PRO A 213 9.61 -14.84 9.55
N GLU A 214 10.37 -14.41 8.53
CA GLU A 214 11.74 -13.91 8.69
C GLU A 214 11.80 -12.62 9.50
N ILE A 215 10.84 -11.68 9.31
CA ILE A 215 10.75 -10.45 10.11
C ILE A 215 10.41 -10.77 11.56
N ILE A 216 9.42 -11.65 11.78
CA ILE A 216 9.05 -12.12 13.13
C ILE A 216 10.26 -12.77 13.83
N SER A 217 11.04 -13.57 13.08
CA SER A 217 12.22 -14.26 13.60
C SER A 217 13.47 -13.37 13.68
N LYS A 218 13.35 -12.06 13.38
CA LYS A 218 14.45 -11.08 13.38
C LYS A 218 15.64 -11.51 12.50
N LYS A 219 15.34 -12.12 11.36
CA LYS A 219 16.31 -12.48 10.32
C LYS A 219 16.39 -11.39 9.27
N ASP A 220 17.42 -11.44 8.46
CA ASP A 220 17.51 -10.58 7.26
C ASP A 220 16.30 -10.80 6.36
N TYR A 221 15.75 -9.73 5.85
CA TYR A 221 14.58 -9.75 4.98
C TYR A 221 14.81 -8.95 3.68
N SER A 222 14.02 -9.24 2.69
CA SER A 222 14.10 -8.64 1.36
C SER A 222 12.70 -8.31 0.83
N TYR A 223 12.60 -7.93 -0.44
CA TYR A 223 11.32 -7.77 -1.16
C TYR A 223 10.41 -9.02 -1.10
N LYS A 224 10.93 -10.18 -0.72
CA LYS A 224 10.14 -11.40 -0.49
C LYS A 224 9.21 -11.29 0.72
N ALA A 225 9.47 -10.34 1.64
CA ALA A 225 8.57 -10.04 2.76
C ALA A 225 7.26 -9.41 2.24
N ASP A 226 7.32 -8.48 1.27
CA ASP A 226 6.12 -7.91 0.65
C ASP A 226 5.33 -8.97 -0.13
N ILE A 227 6.00 -9.97 -0.74
CA ILE A 227 5.33 -11.12 -1.40
C ILE A 227 4.55 -11.96 -0.41
N TRP A 228 5.11 -12.23 0.77
CA TRP A 228 4.38 -12.90 1.85
C TRP A 228 3.13 -12.12 2.23
N SER A 229 3.27 -10.83 2.55
CA SER A 229 2.16 -9.96 2.96
C SER A 229 1.07 -9.87 1.89
N LEU A 230 1.48 -9.87 0.61
CA LEU A 230 0.56 -9.93 -0.54
C LEU A 230 -0.16 -11.27 -0.59
N GLY A 231 0.54 -12.40 -0.41
CA GLY A 231 -0.08 -13.73 -0.34
C GLY A 231 -1.11 -13.85 0.80
N VAL A 232 -0.78 -13.35 2.00
CA VAL A 232 -1.70 -13.30 3.14
C VAL A 232 -2.93 -12.43 2.82
N THR A 233 -2.73 -11.29 2.16
CA THR A 233 -3.81 -10.41 1.69
C THR A 233 -4.75 -11.17 0.73
N PHE A 234 -4.19 -11.91 -0.25
CA PHE A 234 -4.99 -12.67 -1.20
C PHE A 234 -5.69 -13.87 -0.58
N LEU A 235 -5.08 -14.57 0.38
CA LEU A 235 -5.80 -15.58 1.17
C LEU A 235 -7.00 -14.96 1.89
N GLN A 236 -6.85 -13.77 2.45
CA GLN A 236 -7.97 -13.08 3.09
C GLN A 236 -9.06 -12.66 2.10
N LEU A 237 -8.72 -12.25 0.87
CA LEU A 237 -9.67 -11.95 -0.19
C LEU A 237 -10.43 -13.20 -0.66
N ILE A 238 -9.73 -14.33 -0.82
CA ILE A 238 -10.32 -15.62 -1.24
C ILE A 238 -11.29 -16.15 -0.19
N PHE A 239 -10.87 -16.17 1.08
CA PHE A 239 -11.63 -16.81 2.17
C PHE A 239 -12.49 -15.83 2.98
N LEU A 240 -12.38 -14.52 2.76
CA LEU A 240 -13.03 -13.45 3.54
C LEU A 240 -12.73 -13.54 5.05
N ARG A 241 -11.61 -14.13 5.40
CA ARG A 241 -11.16 -14.40 6.77
C ARG A 241 -9.65 -14.28 6.87
N LEU A 242 -9.16 -13.86 8.03
CA LEU A 242 -7.73 -13.85 8.29
C LEU A 242 -7.17 -15.27 8.22
N PRO A 243 -6.08 -15.51 7.46
CA PRO A 243 -5.50 -16.84 7.32
C PRO A 243 -4.74 -17.31 8.57
N PHE A 244 -4.26 -16.40 9.41
CA PHE A 244 -3.61 -16.70 10.67
C PHE A 244 -4.39 -16.07 11.82
N LEU A 245 -4.46 -16.79 12.96
CA LEU A 245 -5.11 -16.35 14.18
C LEU A 245 -4.18 -16.63 15.38
N GLY A 246 -4.38 -15.90 16.47
CA GLY A 246 -3.74 -16.11 17.77
C GLY A 246 -4.51 -15.34 18.85
N GLU A 247 -4.59 -15.89 20.05
CA GLU A 247 -5.21 -15.21 21.19
C GLU A 247 -4.32 -14.06 21.68
N ASP A 248 -3.02 -14.17 21.46
CA ASP A 248 -2.00 -13.16 21.72
C ASP A 248 -0.97 -13.10 20.57
N HIS A 249 -0.03 -12.18 20.68
CA HIS A 249 1.02 -12.02 19.67
C HIS A 249 1.95 -13.23 19.58
N GLU A 250 2.27 -13.89 20.69
CA GLU A 250 3.16 -15.05 20.71
C GLU A 250 2.54 -16.21 19.94
N THR A 251 1.29 -16.53 20.24
CA THR A 251 0.51 -17.57 19.55
C THR A 251 0.35 -17.25 18.06
N LEU A 252 0.04 -15.98 17.72
CA LEU A 252 -0.08 -15.57 16.33
C LEU A 252 1.25 -15.75 15.58
N TYR A 253 2.36 -15.31 16.16
CA TYR A 253 3.68 -15.43 15.55
C TYR A 253 4.12 -16.88 15.38
N ASN A 254 3.86 -17.72 16.39
CA ASN A 254 4.11 -19.15 16.28
C ASN A 254 3.32 -19.76 15.10
N ASN A 255 2.03 -19.42 14.98
CA ASN A 255 1.19 -19.90 13.89
C ASN A 255 1.68 -19.42 12.50
N ILE A 256 2.18 -18.19 12.41
CA ILE A 256 2.78 -17.67 11.17
C ILE A 256 4.08 -18.42 10.82
N ILE A 257 5.00 -18.56 11.78
CA ILE A 257 6.31 -19.21 11.58
C ILE A 257 6.16 -20.67 11.15
N HIS A 258 5.15 -21.36 11.68
CA HIS A 258 4.90 -22.77 11.37
C HIS A 258 3.81 -22.99 10.32
N LYS A 259 3.32 -21.91 9.66
CA LYS A 259 2.21 -21.93 8.68
C LYS A 259 0.96 -22.68 9.22
N ILE A 260 0.63 -22.49 10.50
CA ILE A 260 -0.59 -23.03 11.11
C ILE A 260 -1.75 -22.10 10.72
N LEU A 261 -2.52 -22.54 9.73
CA LEU A 261 -3.59 -21.75 9.16
C LEU A 261 -4.86 -21.79 10.03
N ASN A 262 -5.69 -20.75 9.91
CA ASN A 262 -7.01 -20.67 10.51
C ASN A 262 -7.85 -21.90 10.08
N PRO A 263 -8.37 -22.71 11.01
CA PRO A 263 -9.16 -23.90 10.66
C PRO A 263 -10.38 -23.62 9.79
N LYS A 264 -10.90 -22.39 9.79
CA LYS A 264 -12.08 -22.00 9.00
C LYS A 264 -11.79 -21.82 7.50
N ILE A 265 -10.50 -21.77 7.11
CA ILE A 265 -10.10 -21.72 5.71
C ILE A 265 -9.62 -23.08 5.19
N LEU A 266 -9.54 -24.06 6.06
CA LEU A 266 -9.11 -25.43 5.74
C LEU A 266 -10.30 -26.34 5.47
N ASN A 267 -10.04 -27.45 4.78
CA ASN A 267 -10.98 -28.57 4.64
C ASN A 267 -11.16 -29.31 6.00
N LYS A 268 -12.09 -30.26 6.03
CA LYS A 268 -12.48 -30.93 7.29
C LYS A 268 -11.34 -31.70 7.96
N ASP A 269 -10.45 -32.29 7.19
CA ASP A 269 -9.29 -33.05 7.68
C ASP A 269 -8.04 -32.18 7.88
N LYS A 270 -8.12 -30.88 7.57
CA LYS A 270 -7.05 -29.86 7.67
C LYS A 270 -5.82 -30.16 6.80
N THR A 271 -5.95 -30.97 5.76
CA THR A 271 -4.84 -31.30 4.84
C THR A 271 -4.71 -30.31 3.68
N GLY A 272 -5.71 -29.47 3.45
CA GLY A 272 -5.74 -28.47 2.39
C GLY A 272 -6.77 -27.38 2.63
N TYR A 273 -6.92 -26.48 1.68
CA TYR A 273 -7.93 -25.42 1.74
C TYR A 273 -9.35 -25.94 1.58
N ASN A 274 -10.34 -25.19 2.07
CA ASN A 274 -11.76 -25.51 1.97
C ASN A 274 -12.18 -25.61 0.49
N GLU A 275 -12.54 -26.81 0.06
CA GLU A 275 -12.88 -27.14 -1.32
C GLU A 275 -14.12 -26.41 -1.83
N ASP A 276 -15.12 -26.17 -0.94
CA ASP A 276 -16.33 -25.44 -1.31
C ASP A 276 -16.05 -23.98 -1.71
N ILE A 277 -14.95 -23.41 -1.23
CA ILE A 277 -14.52 -22.07 -1.57
C ILE A 277 -13.58 -22.10 -2.76
N ILE A 278 -12.51 -22.90 -2.72
CA ILE A 278 -11.48 -22.89 -3.75
C ILE A 278 -11.97 -23.41 -5.12
N LYS A 279 -13.06 -24.18 -5.18
CA LYS A 279 -13.66 -24.60 -6.46
C LYS A 279 -14.09 -23.44 -7.38
N ASN A 280 -14.22 -22.23 -6.82
CA ASN A 280 -14.53 -21.01 -7.57
C ASN A 280 -13.30 -20.40 -8.26
N TYR A 281 -12.11 -20.96 -8.03
CA TYR A 281 -10.83 -20.45 -8.50
C TYR A 281 -10.05 -21.53 -9.24
N SER A 282 -9.25 -21.12 -10.22
CA SER A 282 -8.37 -22.04 -10.92
C SER A 282 -7.30 -22.61 -9.97
N LYS A 283 -6.90 -23.85 -10.22
CA LYS A 283 -5.82 -24.48 -9.46
C LYS A 283 -4.52 -23.69 -9.56
N GLU A 284 -4.22 -23.14 -10.74
CA GLU A 284 -3.03 -22.34 -10.99
C GLU A 284 -2.99 -21.09 -10.11
N PHE A 285 -4.14 -20.41 -9.93
CA PHE A 285 -4.24 -19.24 -9.06
C PHE A 285 -4.05 -19.62 -7.59
N ILE A 286 -4.72 -20.64 -7.09
CA ILE A 286 -4.58 -21.10 -5.70
C ILE A 286 -3.14 -21.54 -5.40
N ASP A 287 -2.51 -22.34 -6.31
CA ASP A 287 -1.13 -22.79 -6.17
C ASP A 287 -0.13 -21.61 -6.15
N LEU A 288 -0.41 -20.55 -6.92
CA LEU A 288 0.40 -19.33 -6.89
C LEU A 288 0.30 -18.62 -5.55
N ILE A 289 -0.91 -18.41 -5.04
CA ILE A 289 -1.12 -17.73 -3.75
C ILE A 289 -0.51 -18.56 -2.60
N ASP A 290 -0.65 -19.89 -2.61
CA ASP A 290 -0.04 -20.75 -1.60
C ASP A 290 1.51 -20.67 -1.62
N LYS A 291 2.13 -20.59 -2.80
CA LYS A 291 3.57 -20.37 -2.92
C LYS A 291 4.03 -19.01 -2.38
N MET A 292 3.23 -17.95 -2.53
CA MET A 292 3.57 -16.64 -1.99
C MET A 292 3.65 -16.64 -0.46
N VAL A 293 2.92 -17.54 0.22
CA VAL A 293 2.97 -17.73 1.68
C VAL A 293 3.85 -18.92 2.09
N SER A 294 4.90 -19.24 1.34
CA SER A 294 5.93 -20.19 1.78
C SER A 294 6.74 -19.62 2.94
N VAL A 295 6.98 -20.41 3.99
CA VAL A 295 7.71 -19.96 5.19
C VAL A 295 9.13 -19.55 4.83
N ASN A 296 9.83 -20.37 4.03
CA ASN A 296 11.14 -20.00 3.49
C ASN A 296 10.97 -18.94 2.38
N PRO A 297 11.58 -17.74 2.51
CA PRO A 297 11.46 -16.68 1.51
C PRO A 297 12.01 -17.07 0.13
N ASP A 298 12.97 -18.00 0.05
CA ASP A 298 13.53 -18.44 -1.25
C ASP A 298 12.54 -19.24 -2.08
N ASP A 299 11.60 -19.94 -1.43
CA ASP A 299 10.55 -20.71 -2.09
C ASP A 299 9.41 -19.82 -2.63
N ARG A 300 9.32 -18.57 -2.20
CA ARG A 300 8.33 -17.61 -2.70
C ARG A 300 8.72 -17.13 -4.10
N PRO A 301 7.77 -16.98 -5.02
CA PRO A 301 8.07 -16.34 -6.30
C PRO A 301 8.50 -14.88 -6.09
N SER A 302 9.41 -14.40 -6.92
CA SER A 302 9.68 -12.95 -7.03
C SER A 302 8.51 -12.26 -7.75
N VAL A 303 8.41 -10.94 -7.62
CA VAL A 303 7.42 -10.15 -8.39
C VAL A 303 7.54 -10.44 -9.90
N LYS A 304 8.76 -10.54 -10.41
CA LYS A 304 9.02 -10.86 -11.82
C LYS A 304 8.48 -12.23 -12.20
N GLU A 305 8.68 -13.23 -11.38
CA GLU A 305 8.16 -14.59 -11.63
C GLU A 305 6.63 -14.64 -11.56
N ILE A 306 5.99 -13.85 -10.66
CA ILE A 306 4.53 -13.73 -10.60
C ILE A 306 4.00 -13.13 -11.90
N LEU A 307 4.52 -11.98 -12.33
CA LEU A 307 4.11 -11.29 -13.54
C LEU A 307 4.34 -12.15 -14.82
N ASN A 308 5.32 -13.05 -14.78
CA ASN A 308 5.61 -14.00 -15.89
C ASN A 308 4.74 -15.26 -15.91
N LYS A 309 3.88 -15.49 -14.92
CA LYS A 309 2.93 -16.60 -14.96
C LYS A 309 1.94 -16.44 -16.10
N ALA A 310 1.63 -17.55 -16.80
CA ALA A 310 0.72 -17.54 -17.96
C ALA A 310 -0.64 -16.92 -17.61
N ILE A 311 -1.23 -17.32 -16.47
CA ILE A 311 -2.52 -16.79 -15.99
C ILE A 311 -2.48 -15.28 -15.79
N ILE A 312 -1.36 -14.71 -15.28
CA ILE A 312 -1.20 -13.27 -15.08
C ILE A 312 -1.01 -12.56 -16.42
N LYS A 313 -0.12 -13.04 -17.30
CA LYS A 313 0.10 -12.45 -18.63
C LYS A 313 -1.19 -12.41 -19.45
N THR A 314 -1.88 -13.52 -19.55
CA THR A 314 -3.18 -13.58 -20.25
C THR A 314 -4.18 -12.59 -19.66
N ARG A 315 -4.24 -12.46 -18.34
CA ARG A 315 -5.16 -11.48 -17.69
C ARG A 315 -4.76 -10.04 -18.00
N MET A 316 -3.47 -9.72 -17.97
CA MET A 316 -2.97 -8.39 -18.33
C MET A 316 -3.33 -8.02 -19.77
N GLU A 317 -3.11 -8.91 -20.73
CA GLU A 317 -3.46 -8.69 -22.13
C GLU A 317 -4.96 -8.47 -22.33
N LEU A 318 -5.80 -9.25 -21.64
CA LEU A 318 -7.25 -9.09 -21.67
C LEU A 318 -7.68 -7.76 -21.03
N TYR A 319 -7.06 -7.36 -19.91
CA TYR A 319 -7.33 -6.09 -19.23
C TYR A 319 -7.04 -4.89 -20.13
N LEU A 320 -5.91 -4.90 -20.85
CA LEU A 320 -5.57 -3.84 -21.80
C LEU A 320 -6.60 -3.73 -22.94
N LYS A 321 -7.03 -4.87 -23.50
CA LYS A 321 -8.07 -4.91 -24.54
C LYS A 321 -9.43 -4.42 -24.03
N GLU A 322 -9.84 -4.86 -22.83
CA GLU A 322 -11.14 -4.49 -22.23
C GLU A 322 -11.25 -3.00 -21.93
N ASN A 323 -10.13 -2.34 -21.62
CA ASN A 323 -10.09 -0.91 -21.29
C ASN A 323 -9.66 -0.03 -22.48
N ASN A 324 -9.50 -0.58 -23.69
CA ASN A 324 -9.15 0.11 -24.92
C ASN A 324 -7.87 0.98 -24.82
N PHE A 325 -6.89 0.55 -24.03
CA PHE A 325 -5.60 1.24 -23.96
C PHE A 325 -4.88 1.19 -25.31
N ASP A 326 -4.50 2.34 -25.85
CA ASP A 326 -3.64 2.41 -27.01
C ASP A 326 -2.15 2.19 -26.66
N GLU A 327 -1.31 1.97 -27.70
CA GLU A 327 0.13 1.72 -27.48
C GLU A 327 0.84 2.89 -26.77
N ASN A 328 0.42 4.13 -27.00
CA ASN A 328 1.02 5.32 -26.38
C ASN A 328 0.57 5.47 -24.92
N GLU A 329 -0.69 5.15 -24.61
CA GLU A 329 -1.20 5.10 -23.24
C GLU A 329 -0.52 3.99 -22.46
N ILE A 330 -0.30 2.82 -23.10
CA ILE A 330 0.45 1.71 -22.51
C ILE A 330 1.89 2.13 -22.20
N ILE A 331 2.57 2.81 -23.13
CA ILE A 331 3.93 3.30 -22.93
C ILE A 331 3.98 4.37 -21.84
N ASN A 332 3.09 5.34 -21.84
CA ASN A 332 3.14 6.47 -20.92
C ASN A 332 2.62 6.13 -19.51
N THR A 333 1.55 5.33 -19.43
CA THR A 333 0.87 5.00 -18.15
C THR A 333 1.39 3.70 -17.57
N PHE A 334 1.82 2.77 -18.43
CA PHE A 334 2.21 1.41 -18.09
C PHE A 334 3.61 1.06 -18.63
N TYR A 335 4.55 2.02 -18.62
CA TYR A 335 5.92 1.80 -19.10
C TYR A 335 6.52 0.47 -18.62
N TYR A 336 6.28 0.11 -17.37
CA TYR A 336 6.67 -1.16 -16.79
C TYR A 336 5.87 -2.34 -17.35
N LEU A 337 4.58 -2.14 -17.64
CA LEU A 337 3.71 -3.15 -18.27
C LEU A 337 4.19 -3.44 -19.70
N PHE A 338 4.50 -2.39 -20.47
CA PHE A 338 4.95 -2.46 -21.85
C PHE A 338 6.32 -3.14 -21.98
N ILE A 339 7.29 -2.74 -21.16
CA ILE A 339 8.61 -3.41 -21.10
C ILE A 339 8.44 -4.89 -20.74
N TYR A 340 7.54 -5.20 -19.83
CA TYR A 340 7.33 -6.57 -19.38
C TYR A 340 6.65 -7.45 -20.42
N ILE A 341 5.66 -6.91 -21.14
CA ILE A 341 4.92 -7.68 -22.19
C ILE A 341 5.75 -7.80 -23.47
N ILE A 342 6.49 -6.74 -23.88
CA ILE A 342 7.16 -6.70 -25.17
C ILE A 342 8.60 -7.23 -25.14
N ILE A 343 9.36 -6.98 -24.06
CA ILE A 343 10.76 -7.43 -23.96
C ILE A 343 10.87 -8.91 -23.52
N SER A 344 9.77 -9.52 -23.06
CA SER A 344 9.74 -10.96 -22.73
C SER A 344 9.39 -11.85 -23.94
N TYR A 345 9.29 -11.27 -25.13
CA TYR A 345 9.31 -11.95 -26.42
C TYR A 345 10.72 -11.75 -27.04
#